data_36bcb9f44a73d8c1e4215086a5aba8f1
#
_entry.id   36bcb9f44a73d8c1e4215086a5aba8f1
#
_cell.length_a   1.000
_cell.length_b   1.000
_cell.length_c   1.000
_cell.angle_alpha   90.00
_cell.angle_beta   90.00
_cell.angle_gamma   90.00
#
_symmetry.space_group_name_H-M   'P 1'
#
loop_
_entity.id
_entity.type
_entity.pdbx_description
1 polymer ?
#
loop_
_entity_poly.entity_id
_entity_poly.type
_entity_poly.pdbx_seq_one_letter_code
_entity_poly.pdbx_strand_id
1 'polypeptide(L)'
;TAGPARIRSSLQLLGEVKLNQDRAVFVTPRLAGLVEAVRANAGDRVRKGQVLAVIASQALADQRGELLAASKRLALAKTSYEREKKLWEEKITAEQDYLSARQAFQEAEIASESARQKLASLGAGASDSTQGLTRYELRAPIDGVVTDKKISVGEVLKEDSTVFQIADLSTVWVELT
;
A
#
# COMPACT_ATOMS: atom_id res chain seq x y z
N THR A 1 67.66 -10.33 -28.10
CA THR A 1 66.73 -11.42 -27.80
C THR A 1 65.33 -10.89 -27.70
N ALA A 2 64.46 -11.23 -28.67
CA ALA A 2 63.06 -10.89 -28.62
C ALA A 2 62.36 -11.81 -27.62
N GLY A 3 61.63 -11.23 -26.64
CA GLY A 3 60.83 -11.96 -25.67
C GLY A 3 59.36 -11.58 -25.75
N PRO A 4 58.45 -12.39 -25.19
CA PRO A 4 57.04 -12.07 -25.23
C PRO A 4 56.76 -10.81 -24.41
N ALA A 5 56.22 -9.77 -25.05
CA ALA A 5 55.77 -8.53 -24.39
C ALA A 5 54.26 -8.45 -24.41
N ARG A 6 53.66 -8.10 -23.26
CA ARG A 6 52.21 -7.81 -23.20
C ARG A 6 51.98 -6.37 -23.63
N ILE A 7 51.41 -6.19 -24.80
CA ILE A 7 50.99 -4.88 -25.29
C ILE A 7 49.60 -4.61 -24.72
N ARG A 8 49.46 -3.54 -23.91
CA ARG A 8 48.17 -3.07 -23.45
C ARG A 8 47.66 -2.07 -24.49
N SER A 9 46.60 -2.41 -25.19
CA SER A 9 45.83 -1.47 -26.00
C SER A 9 44.72 -0.86 -25.14
N SER A 10 44.63 0.45 -25.11
CA SER A 10 43.50 1.16 -24.47
C SER A 10 42.64 1.75 -25.59
N LEU A 11 41.35 1.51 -25.49
CA LEU A 11 40.34 2.12 -26.35
C LEU A 11 39.60 3.16 -25.51
N GLN A 12 39.59 4.41 -25.93
CA GLN A 12 38.80 5.47 -25.31
C GLN A 12 37.52 5.61 -26.13
N LEU A 13 36.39 5.36 -25.49
CA LEU A 13 35.07 5.52 -26.07
C LEU A 13 34.33 6.61 -25.31
N LEU A 14 33.59 7.44 -26.04
CA LEU A 14 32.62 8.35 -25.43
C LEU A 14 31.40 7.55 -25.06
N GLY A 15 30.85 7.80 -23.87
CA GLY A 15 29.67 7.11 -23.40
C GLY A 15 28.85 7.97 -22.45
N GLU A 16 27.55 7.72 -22.42
CA GLU A 16 26.61 8.37 -21.51
C GLU A 16 26.18 7.39 -20.43
N VAL A 17 26.17 7.84 -19.17
CA VAL A 17 25.70 7.06 -18.05
C VAL A 17 24.18 7.24 -17.95
N LYS A 18 23.43 6.15 -18.09
CA LYS A 18 21.96 6.13 -17.99
C LYS A 18 21.50 5.32 -16.77
N LEU A 19 20.33 5.68 -16.27
CA LEU A 19 19.67 4.90 -15.21
C LEU A 19 19.40 3.48 -15.70
N ASN A 20 19.67 2.50 -14.83
CA ASN A 20 19.22 1.14 -15.05
C ASN A 20 17.69 1.08 -14.88
N GLN A 21 16.95 1.04 -15.99
CA GLN A 21 15.49 1.03 -16.00
C GLN A 21 14.90 -0.22 -15.35
N ASP A 22 15.60 -1.35 -15.33
CA ASP A 22 15.16 -2.60 -14.69
C ASP A 22 15.15 -2.47 -13.15
N ARG A 23 15.83 -1.46 -12.60
CA ARG A 23 15.90 -1.16 -11.17
C ARG A 23 15.23 0.17 -10.80
N ALA A 24 14.45 0.73 -11.70
CA ALA A 24 13.66 1.92 -11.46
C ALA A 24 12.18 1.55 -11.28
N VAL A 25 11.54 2.12 -10.28
CA VAL A 25 10.12 1.90 -9.98
C VAL A 25 9.39 3.22 -9.94
N PHE A 26 8.27 3.30 -10.63
CA PHE A 26 7.35 4.41 -10.54
C PHE A 26 6.39 4.21 -9.38
N VAL A 27 6.25 5.23 -8.54
CA VAL A 27 5.32 5.23 -7.41
C VAL A 27 4.07 5.97 -7.82
N THR A 28 2.95 5.25 -7.82
CA THR A 28 1.63 5.76 -8.17
C THR A 28 0.69 5.58 -6.98
N PRO A 29 -0.15 6.56 -6.62
CA PRO A 29 -1.18 6.38 -5.62
C PRO A 29 -2.27 5.46 -6.16
N ARG A 30 -2.77 4.57 -5.31
CA ARG A 30 -3.90 3.68 -5.65
C ARG A 30 -5.26 4.34 -5.44
N LEU A 31 -5.27 5.52 -4.85
CA LEU A 31 -6.47 6.28 -4.49
C LEU A 31 -6.27 7.74 -4.85
N ALA A 32 -7.31 8.36 -5.38
CA ALA A 32 -7.36 9.80 -5.56
C ALA A 32 -7.43 10.52 -4.21
N GLY A 33 -6.85 11.71 -4.12
CA GLY A 33 -6.92 12.52 -2.91
C GLY A 33 -6.08 13.79 -2.96
N LEU A 34 -6.19 14.59 -1.91
CA LEU A 34 -5.45 15.83 -1.71
C LEU A 34 -4.11 15.55 -1.01
N VAL A 35 -3.02 16.07 -1.52
CA VAL A 35 -1.70 15.95 -0.90
C VAL A 35 -1.60 16.87 0.31
N GLU A 36 -1.51 16.29 1.51
CA GLU A 36 -1.35 17.02 2.77
C GLU A 36 0.12 17.33 3.07
N ALA A 37 1.01 16.37 2.79
CA ALA A 37 2.43 16.53 3.06
C ALA A 37 3.29 15.72 2.08
N VAL A 38 4.42 16.27 1.70
CA VAL A 38 5.48 15.59 0.93
C VAL A 38 6.71 15.50 1.82
N ARG A 39 7.23 14.28 2.02
CA ARG A 39 8.33 14.00 2.96
C ARG A 39 9.63 13.61 2.28
N ALA A 40 9.60 13.36 0.96
CA ALA A 40 10.77 13.01 0.18
C ALA A 40 10.92 13.97 -1.01
N ASN A 41 12.15 14.34 -1.32
CA ASN A 41 12.50 15.20 -2.45
C ASN A 41 13.37 14.43 -3.44
N ALA A 42 13.51 14.96 -4.67
CA ALA A 42 14.45 14.42 -5.63
C ALA A 42 15.88 14.49 -5.07
N GLY A 43 16.62 13.40 -5.21
CA GLY A 43 17.96 13.22 -4.63
C GLY A 43 17.99 12.53 -3.26
N ASP A 44 16.84 12.41 -2.56
CA ASP A 44 16.81 11.77 -1.24
C ASP A 44 16.97 10.24 -1.35
N ARG A 45 17.74 9.67 -0.41
CA ARG A 45 17.78 8.22 -0.22
C ARG A 45 16.61 7.76 0.62
N VAL A 46 15.90 6.77 0.13
CA VAL A 46 14.72 6.21 0.79
C VAL A 46 14.86 4.71 0.99
N ARG A 47 14.23 4.20 2.04
CA ARG A 47 14.14 2.76 2.34
C ARG A 47 12.77 2.23 1.99
N LYS A 48 12.69 0.97 1.64
CA LYS A 48 11.42 0.26 1.44
C LYS A 48 10.50 0.45 2.65
N GLY A 49 9.26 0.86 2.39
CA GLY A 49 8.27 1.17 3.43
C GLY A 49 8.35 2.58 4.02
N GLN A 50 9.37 3.38 3.68
CA GLN A 50 9.47 4.77 4.12
C GLN A 50 8.35 5.61 3.51
N VAL A 51 7.74 6.48 4.32
CA VAL A 51 6.66 7.38 3.88
C VAL A 51 7.24 8.50 3.01
N LEU A 52 6.76 8.61 1.78
CA LEU A 52 7.16 9.62 0.80
C LEU A 52 6.21 10.82 0.81
N ALA A 53 4.92 10.55 0.92
CA ALA A 53 3.88 11.58 0.97
C ALA A 53 2.68 11.10 1.79
N VAL A 54 1.88 12.05 2.24
CA VAL A 54 0.60 11.82 2.93
C VAL A 54 -0.51 12.45 2.09
N ILE A 55 -1.53 11.67 1.81
CA ILE A 55 -2.65 12.03 0.95
C ILE A 55 -3.94 11.88 1.76
N ALA A 56 -4.83 12.86 1.72
CA ALA A 56 -6.19 12.75 2.25
C ALA A 56 -7.10 12.18 1.16
N SER A 57 -7.60 10.97 1.36
CA SER A 57 -8.50 10.29 0.43
C SER A 57 -9.86 10.02 1.07
N GLN A 58 -10.92 10.53 0.43
CA GLN A 58 -12.30 10.29 0.87
C GLN A 58 -12.69 8.82 0.63
N ALA A 59 -12.28 8.25 -0.49
CA ALA A 59 -12.54 6.84 -0.81
C ALA A 59 -11.98 5.89 0.26
N LEU A 60 -10.80 6.21 0.82
CA LEU A 60 -10.23 5.46 1.94
C LEU A 60 -11.08 5.59 3.21
N ALA A 61 -11.56 6.80 3.51
CA ALA A 61 -12.42 7.02 4.68
C ALA A 61 -13.71 6.21 4.59
N ASP A 62 -14.32 6.17 3.41
CA ASP A 62 -15.54 5.40 3.16
C ASP A 62 -15.31 3.89 3.37
N GLN A 63 -14.20 3.35 2.84
CA GLN A 63 -13.85 1.93 3.02
C GLN A 63 -13.50 1.59 4.48
N ARG A 64 -12.83 2.48 5.20
CA ARG A 64 -12.57 2.31 6.64
C ARG A 64 -13.86 2.39 7.46
N GLY A 65 -14.78 3.28 7.08
CA GLY A 65 -16.12 3.39 7.66
C GLY A 65 -16.93 2.11 7.45
N GLU A 66 -16.91 1.54 6.23
CA GLU A 66 -17.57 0.27 5.91
C GLU A 66 -17.01 -0.88 6.77
N LEU A 67 -15.69 -1.00 6.89
CA LEU A 67 -15.05 -2.01 7.74
C LEU A 67 -15.43 -1.83 9.22
N LEU A 68 -15.43 -0.60 9.73
CA LEU A 68 -15.83 -0.32 11.10
C LEU A 68 -17.29 -0.72 11.35
N ALA A 69 -18.19 -0.36 10.46
CA ALA A 69 -19.60 -0.74 10.55
C ALA A 69 -19.80 -2.25 10.49
N ALA A 70 -19.13 -2.94 9.56
CA ALA A 70 -19.19 -4.40 9.43
C ALA A 70 -18.63 -5.10 10.68
N SER A 71 -17.51 -4.61 11.24
CA SER A 71 -16.92 -5.18 12.46
C SER A 71 -17.83 -5.00 13.69
N LYS A 72 -18.53 -3.87 13.80
CA LYS A 72 -19.52 -3.65 14.88
C LYS A 72 -20.74 -4.55 14.72
N ARG A 73 -21.25 -4.75 13.50
CA ARG A 73 -22.33 -5.70 13.23
C ARG A 73 -21.93 -7.13 13.55
N LEU A 74 -20.70 -7.52 13.19
CA LEU A 74 -20.14 -8.83 13.54
C LEU A 74 -20.10 -9.04 15.05
N ALA A 75 -19.62 -8.07 15.82
CA ALA A 75 -19.55 -8.16 17.28
C ALA A 75 -20.95 -8.33 17.88
N LEU A 76 -21.96 -7.59 17.39
CA LEU A 76 -23.34 -7.71 17.84
C LEU A 76 -23.94 -9.09 17.49
N ALA A 77 -23.78 -9.53 16.26
CA ALA A 77 -24.28 -10.82 15.79
C ALA A 77 -23.62 -11.99 16.56
N LYS A 78 -22.33 -11.88 16.87
CA LYS A 78 -21.61 -12.85 17.70
C LYS A 78 -22.22 -12.96 19.10
N THR A 79 -22.44 -11.83 19.76
CA THR A 79 -23.05 -11.80 21.12
C THR A 79 -24.46 -12.40 21.10
N SER A 80 -25.26 -12.09 20.07
CA SER A 80 -26.60 -12.67 19.92
C SER A 80 -26.55 -14.18 19.69
N TYR A 81 -25.66 -14.63 18.81
CA TYR A 81 -25.44 -16.06 18.55
C TYR A 81 -25.01 -16.82 19.82
N GLU A 82 -24.04 -16.29 20.58
CA GLU A 82 -23.57 -16.92 21.83
C GLU A 82 -24.70 -17.02 22.88
N ARG A 83 -25.54 -15.98 22.97
CA ARG A 83 -26.73 -15.99 23.86
C ARG A 83 -27.74 -17.01 23.43
N GLU A 84 -28.19 -17.01 22.17
CA GLU A 84 -29.20 -17.95 21.68
C GLU A 84 -28.70 -19.40 21.73
N LYS A 85 -27.40 -19.64 21.47
CA LYS A 85 -26.77 -20.94 21.60
C LYS A 85 -26.90 -21.47 23.04
N LYS A 86 -26.60 -20.64 24.04
CA LYS A 86 -26.70 -21.02 25.45
C LYS A 86 -28.16 -21.30 25.86
N LEU A 87 -29.10 -20.44 25.46
CA LEU A 87 -30.52 -20.62 25.75
C LEU A 87 -31.08 -21.89 25.11
N TRP A 88 -30.66 -22.24 23.91
CA TRP A 88 -31.01 -23.46 23.22
C TRP A 88 -30.44 -24.71 23.92
N GLU A 89 -29.16 -24.68 24.33
CA GLU A 89 -28.52 -25.76 25.10
C GLU A 89 -29.24 -25.99 26.43
N GLU A 90 -29.73 -24.94 27.09
CA GLU A 90 -30.55 -24.98 28.31
C GLU A 90 -32.02 -25.34 28.03
N LYS A 91 -32.40 -25.58 26.76
CA LYS A 91 -33.78 -25.89 26.29
C LYS A 91 -34.80 -24.80 26.60
N ILE A 92 -34.39 -23.54 26.65
CA ILE A 92 -35.24 -22.38 26.94
C ILE A 92 -35.83 -21.80 25.64
N THR A 93 -35.05 -21.78 24.53
CA THR A 93 -35.46 -21.23 23.23
C THR A 93 -35.65 -22.33 22.17
N ALA A 94 -36.34 -21.99 21.09
CA ALA A 94 -36.53 -22.88 19.95
C ALA A 94 -35.24 -23.02 19.15
N GLU A 95 -35.02 -24.18 18.54
CA GLU A 95 -33.90 -24.43 17.62
C GLU A 95 -33.86 -23.41 16.48
N GLN A 96 -35.02 -22.94 16.02
CA GLN A 96 -35.15 -21.95 14.96
C GLN A 96 -34.46 -20.61 15.32
N ASP A 97 -34.57 -20.18 16.58
CA ASP A 97 -33.92 -18.92 17.03
C ASP A 97 -32.40 -19.05 17.03
N TYR A 98 -31.89 -20.18 17.51
CA TYR A 98 -30.46 -20.50 17.43
C TYR A 98 -29.97 -20.54 15.98
N LEU A 99 -30.66 -21.21 15.05
CA LEU A 99 -30.27 -21.29 13.64
C LEU A 99 -30.29 -19.92 12.97
N SER A 100 -31.31 -19.09 13.28
CA SER A 100 -31.42 -17.72 12.76
C SER A 100 -30.24 -16.84 13.27
N ALA A 101 -29.89 -16.91 14.54
CA ALA A 101 -28.77 -16.18 15.11
C ALA A 101 -27.44 -16.66 14.54
N ARG A 102 -27.30 -17.97 14.30
CA ARG A 102 -26.10 -18.53 13.65
C ARG A 102 -25.93 -18.04 12.22
N GLN A 103 -27.02 -17.99 11.45
CA GLN A 103 -27.00 -17.47 10.08
C GLN A 103 -26.60 -15.99 10.06
N ALA A 104 -27.22 -15.16 10.93
CA ALA A 104 -26.88 -13.74 11.04
C ALA A 104 -25.41 -13.52 11.42
N PHE A 105 -24.86 -14.36 12.28
CA PHE A 105 -23.43 -14.30 12.64
C PHE A 105 -22.53 -14.62 11.43
N GLN A 106 -22.83 -15.68 10.68
CA GLN A 106 -22.08 -16.07 9.49
C GLN A 106 -22.13 -14.99 8.39
N GLU A 107 -23.29 -14.39 8.16
CA GLU A 107 -23.45 -13.28 7.21
C GLU A 107 -22.61 -12.06 7.61
N ALA A 108 -22.62 -11.70 8.90
CA ALA A 108 -21.84 -10.60 9.42
C ALA A 108 -20.31 -10.87 9.36
N GLU A 109 -19.88 -12.13 9.55
CA GLU A 109 -18.50 -12.56 9.41
C GLU A 109 -18.00 -12.39 7.97
N ILE A 110 -18.78 -12.86 6.99
CA ILE A 110 -18.48 -12.70 5.56
C ILE A 110 -18.40 -11.22 5.18
N ALA A 111 -19.36 -10.40 5.65
CA ALA A 111 -19.37 -8.97 5.36
C ALA A 111 -18.13 -8.25 5.94
N SER A 112 -17.72 -8.59 7.16
CA SER A 112 -16.52 -8.02 7.81
C SER A 112 -15.25 -8.43 7.08
N GLU A 113 -15.12 -9.68 6.68
CA GLU A 113 -13.96 -10.18 5.95
C GLU A 113 -13.89 -9.56 4.54
N SER A 114 -15.01 -9.43 3.83
CA SER A 114 -15.07 -8.75 2.53
C SER A 114 -14.62 -7.29 2.63
N ALA A 115 -15.10 -6.55 3.64
CA ALA A 115 -14.69 -5.16 3.85
C ALA A 115 -13.18 -5.05 4.18
N ARG A 116 -12.64 -6.01 4.95
CA ARG A 116 -11.20 -6.07 5.26
C ARG A 116 -10.37 -6.33 4.01
N GLN A 117 -10.79 -7.25 3.15
CA GLN A 117 -10.09 -7.56 1.91
C GLN A 117 -10.12 -6.39 0.93
N LYS A 118 -11.24 -5.68 0.80
CA LYS A 118 -11.34 -4.45 0.01
C LYS A 118 -10.32 -3.40 0.49
N LEU A 119 -10.24 -3.17 1.80
CA LEU A 119 -9.29 -2.22 2.37
C LEU A 119 -7.83 -2.64 2.14
N ALA A 120 -7.52 -3.94 2.30
CA ALA A 120 -6.19 -4.48 2.06
C ALA A 120 -5.74 -4.32 0.59
N SER A 121 -6.67 -4.49 -0.38
CA SER A 121 -6.37 -4.32 -1.81
C SER A 121 -5.95 -2.89 -2.17
N LEU A 122 -6.40 -1.90 -1.40
CA LEU A 122 -6.01 -0.50 -1.56
C LEU A 122 -4.62 -0.19 -0.98
N GLY A 123 -3.96 -1.18 -0.36
CA GLY A 123 -2.64 -1.01 0.25
C GLY A 123 -2.66 -0.26 1.59
N ALA A 124 -3.86 -0.04 2.15
CA ALA A 124 -4.04 0.58 3.45
C ALA A 124 -4.22 -0.52 4.51
N GLY A 125 -3.26 -0.66 5.42
CA GLY A 125 -3.37 -1.59 6.54
C GLY A 125 -4.43 -1.15 7.55
N ALA A 126 -5.06 -2.12 8.24
CA ALA A 126 -6.00 -1.85 9.33
C ALA A 126 -5.36 -1.09 10.51
N SER A 127 -4.05 -1.12 10.63
CA SER A 127 -3.27 -0.46 11.69
C SER A 127 -3.09 1.05 11.48
N ASP A 128 -3.30 1.57 10.27
CA ASP A 128 -3.17 3.01 9.99
C ASP A 128 -4.37 3.85 10.46
N SER A 129 -5.39 3.20 11.03
CA SER A 129 -6.64 3.85 11.47
C SER A 129 -6.49 4.80 12.68
N THR A 130 -5.39 4.73 13.42
CA THR A 130 -5.13 5.59 14.58
C THR A 130 -4.76 7.05 14.20
N GLN A 131 -4.41 7.30 12.95
CA GLN A 131 -3.98 8.62 12.46
C GLN A 131 -5.03 9.38 11.63
N GLY A 132 -6.27 8.90 11.59
CA GLY A 132 -7.38 9.49 10.84
C GLY A 132 -7.88 8.60 9.71
N LEU A 133 -9.19 8.68 9.44
CA LEU A 133 -9.85 7.81 8.45
C LEU A 133 -9.42 8.13 7.02
N THR A 134 -9.17 9.40 6.71
CA THR A 134 -8.83 9.87 5.34
C THR A 134 -7.36 9.68 4.98
N ARG A 135 -6.48 9.55 5.98
CA ARG A 135 -5.03 9.58 5.78
C ARG A 135 -4.51 8.34 5.08
N TYR A 136 -3.92 8.53 3.90
CA TYR A 136 -3.26 7.52 3.08
C TYR A 136 -1.75 7.85 2.98
N GLU A 137 -0.91 6.93 3.39
CA GLU A 137 0.54 7.10 3.32
C GLU A 137 1.08 6.42 2.07
N LEU A 138 1.64 7.21 1.18
CA LEU A 138 2.37 6.71 0.02
C LEU A 138 3.78 6.33 0.45
N ARG A 139 4.12 5.05 0.32
CA ARG A 139 5.39 4.48 0.80
C ARG A 139 6.28 4.01 -0.34
N ALA A 140 7.59 4.06 -0.13
CA ALA A 140 8.58 3.55 -1.08
C ALA A 140 8.46 2.02 -1.23
N PRO A 141 8.33 1.49 -2.47
CA PRO A 141 8.25 0.05 -2.71
C PRO A 141 9.61 -0.66 -2.63
N ILE A 142 10.70 0.07 -2.86
CA ILE A 142 12.09 -0.43 -2.86
C ILE A 142 13.01 0.53 -2.10
N ASP A 143 14.21 0.05 -1.76
CA ASP A 143 15.32 0.90 -1.34
C ASP A 143 15.93 1.59 -2.56
N GLY A 144 16.33 2.87 -2.44
CA GLY A 144 16.91 3.58 -3.56
C GLY A 144 17.02 5.08 -3.36
N VAL A 145 17.16 5.79 -4.45
CA VAL A 145 17.21 7.26 -4.51
C VAL A 145 15.99 7.74 -5.32
N VAL A 146 15.32 8.77 -4.83
CA VAL A 146 14.26 9.46 -5.57
C VAL A 146 14.89 10.21 -6.74
N THR A 147 14.65 9.75 -7.96
CA THR A 147 15.22 10.36 -9.19
C THR A 147 14.32 11.45 -9.76
N ASP A 148 13.00 11.33 -9.56
CA ASP A 148 12.03 12.33 -10.01
C ASP A 148 10.89 12.47 -8.99
N LYS A 149 10.37 13.69 -8.86
CA LYS A 149 9.25 14.05 -7.98
C LYS A 149 8.28 14.95 -8.75
N LYS A 150 7.05 14.45 -8.96
CA LYS A 150 5.96 15.16 -9.68
C LYS A 150 4.75 15.40 -8.76
N ILE A 151 4.99 15.82 -7.55
CA ILE A 151 3.96 16.02 -6.53
C ILE A 151 4.25 17.26 -5.70
N SER A 152 3.20 18.05 -5.43
CA SER A 152 3.26 19.24 -4.58
C SER A 152 2.21 19.20 -3.48
N VAL A 153 2.48 19.84 -2.35
CA VAL A 153 1.50 19.99 -1.26
C VAL A 153 0.32 20.82 -1.74
N GLY A 154 -0.90 20.38 -1.45
CA GLY A 154 -2.14 21.03 -1.92
C GLY A 154 -2.60 20.60 -3.30
N GLU A 155 -1.88 19.69 -3.97
CA GLU A 155 -2.26 19.14 -5.26
C GLU A 155 -3.29 18.02 -5.10
N VAL A 156 -4.25 17.94 -6.01
CA VAL A 156 -5.21 16.83 -6.08
C VAL A 156 -4.68 15.78 -7.04
N LEU A 157 -4.36 14.61 -6.50
CA LEU A 157 -3.89 13.47 -7.27
C LEU A 157 -5.07 12.63 -7.77
N LYS A 158 -4.91 12.14 -9.01
CA LYS A 158 -5.77 11.10 -9.57
C LYS A 158 -5.13 9.74 -9.36
N GLU A 159 -5.93 8.70 -9.42
CA GLU A 159 -5.46 7.32 -9.50
C GLU A 159 -4.51 7.18 -10.69
N ASP A 160 -3.49 6.34 -10.56
CA ASP A 160 -2.48 6.04 -11.59
C ASP A 160 -1.55 7.20 -12.01
N SER A 161 -1.61 8.36 -11.33
CA SER A 161 -0.64 9.44 -11.57
C SER A 161 0.75 9.02 -11.06
N THR A 162 1.77 9.05 -11.91
CA THR A 162 3.16 8.84 -11.45
C THR A 162 3.61 10.05 -10.65
N VAL A 163 3.86 9.86 -9.35
CA VAL A 163 4.22 10.96 -8.43
C VAL A 163 5.67 10.95 -8.00
N PHE A 164 6.31 9.77 -7.91
CA PHE A 164 7.75 9.62 -7.69
C PHE A 164 8.33 8.57 -8.61
N GLN A 165 9.61 8.71 -8.89
CA GLN A 165 10.45 7.67 -9.48
C GLN A 165 11.57 7.37 -8.50
N ILE A 166 11.76 6.08 -8.16
CA ILE A 166 12.83 5.63 -7.26
C ILE A 166 13.68 4.64 -8.05
N ALA A 167 14.99 4.83 -8.02
CA ALA A 167 15.92 3.93 -8.66
C ALA A 167 17.01 3.46 -7.68
N ASP A 168 17.37 2.19 -7.81
CA ASP A 168 18.57 1.65 -7.19
C ASP A 168 19.78 2.00 -8.06
N LEU A 169 20.58 2.95 -7.59
CA LEU A 169 21.77 3.46 -8.30
C LEU A 169 23.02 2.59 -8.09
N SER A 170 22.89 1.39 -7.51
CA SER A 170 24.03 0.48 -7.34
C SER A 170 24.60 -0.01 -8.67
N THR A 171 23.78 0.00 -9.72
CA THR A 171 24.17 -0.33 -11.10
C THR A 171 23.61 0.72 -12.06
N VAL A 172 24.41 1.10 -13.03
CA VAL A 172 24.04 2.04 -14.10
C VAL A 172 24.34 1.41 -15.45
N TRP A 173 23.65 1.85 -16.48
CA TRP A 173 23.98 1.50 -17.86
C TRP A 173 24.95 2.54 -18.42
N VAL A 174 25.85 2.08 -19.26
CA VAL A 174 26.74 2.95 -20.03
C VAL A 174 26.46 2.69 -21.50
N GLU A 175 25.88 3.67 -22.15
CA GLU A 175 25.67 3.65 -23.61
C GLU A 175 26.90 4.23 -24.26
N LEU A 176 27.55 3.43 -25.09
CA LEU A 176 28.75 3.84 -25.84
C LEU A 176 28.33 4.32 -27.23
N THR A 177 28.85 5.46 -27.65
CA THR A 177 28.59 6.07 -28.96
C THR A 177 29.79 5.90 -29.84
#